data_cdd27abd0b3e56cec5ed71ca8a2f31cf
#
_entry.id   cdd27abd0b3e56cec5ed71ca8a2f31cf
#
_cell.length_a   1.000
_cell.length_b   1.000
_cell.length_c   1.000
_cell.angle_alpha   90.00
_cell.angle_beta   90.00
_cell.angle_gamma   90.00
#
_symmetry.space_group_name_H-M   'P 1'
#
loop_
_entity.id
_entity.type
_entity.pdbx_description
1 polymer ?
#
loop_
_entity_poly.entity_id
_entity_poly.type
_entity_poly.pdbx_seq_one_letter_code
_entity_poly.pdbx_strand_id
1 'polypeptide(L)'
;MYQTILFDLDGTLTDSSLGIINSVCFALEKMNLPFPAREDLLPFIGPPLKESFSKFFHLSEVDSQQAVTFYRQYFSKIGLFENQLYPDVIPVLSDLSASGKKLILATSKPEIFAIQILEHFQMKDFFQVIAGASLDGHRSAKADVIQHALEMAQITDTGQCLMVGDRKHDIEGAKAHQMDS
;
A
#
# COMPACT_ATOMS: atom_id res chain seq x y z
N MET A 1 9.66 -24.47 -5.70
CA MET A 1 9.89 -23.67 -4.45
C MET A 1 10.11 -22.23 -4.87
N TYR A 2 9.40 -21.25 -4.28
CA TYR A 2 9.51 -19.85 -4.67
C TYR A 2 10.91 -19.29 -4.35
N GLN A 3 11.44 -18.50 -5.26
CA GLN A 3 12.73 -17.79 -5.13
C GLN A 3 12.52 -16.32 -4.80
N THR A 4 11.42 -15.74 -5.29
CA THR A 4 11.09 -14.34 -5.08
C THR A 4 9.73 -14.22 -4.40
N ILE A 5 9.65 -13.36 -3.38
CA ILE A 5 8.42 -13.10 -2.66
C ILE A 5 8.14 -11.61 -2.73
N LEU A 6 6.99 -11.28 -3.30
CA LEU A 6 6.47 -9.91 -3.35
C LEU A 6 5.51 -9.71 -2.19
N PHE A 7 5.63 -8.62 -1.47
CA PHE A 7 4.75 -8.26 -0.37
C PHE A 7 3.97 -6.98 -0.67
N ASP A 8 2.69 -6.97 -0.31
CA ASP A 8 2.01 -5.70 -0.07
C ASP A 8 2.45 -5.11 1.28
N LEU A 9 2.04 -3.89 1.57
CA LEU A 9 2.41 -3.16 2.79
C LEU A 9 1.23 -3.06 3.76
N ASP A 10 0.22 -2.26 3.38
CA ASP A 10 -0.93 -1.95 4.24
C ASP A 10 -1.88 -3.15 4.38
N GLY A 11 -2.06 -3.68 5.58
CA GLY A 11 -2.86 -4.87 5.84
C GLY A 11 -2.06 -6.17 5.76
N THR A 12 -0.81 -6.13 5.32
CA THR A 12 0.07 -7.31 5.18
C THR A 12 1.28 -7.23 6.09
N LEU A 13 2.09 -6.20 5.97
CA LEU A 13 3.26 -5.96 6.83
C LEU A 13 2.94 -4.99 7.97
N THR A 14 2.05 -4.03 7.71
CA THR A 14 1.70 -2.98 8.66
C THR A 14 0.19 -2.78 8.77
N ASP A 15 -0.27 -2.44 9.98
CA ASP A 15 -1.60 -1.90 10.24
C ASP A 15 -1.54 -0.36 10.22
N SER A 16 -1.88 0.20 9.08
CA SER A 16 -1.94 1.66 8.85
C SER A 16 -3.32 2.27 9.10
N SER A 17 -4.26 1.50 9.64
CA SER A 17 -5.67 1.89 9.80
C SER A 17 -5.82 3.20 10.56
N LEU A 18 -5.09 3.39 11.66
CA LEU A 18 -5.16 4.60 12.48
C LEU A 18 -4.81 5.84 11.69
N GLY A 19 -3.67 5.84 11.00
CA GLY A 19 -3.19 6.99 10.23
C GLY A 19 -4.06 7.32 9.03
N ILE A 20 -4.57 6.29 8.34
CA ILE A 20 -5.50 6.46 7.21
C ILE A 20 -6.80 7.09 7.72
N ILE A 21 -7.42 6.53 8.76
CA ILE A 21 -8.69 7.03 9.32
C ILE A 21 -8.53 8.47 9.84
N ASN A 22 -7.47 8.77 10.59
CA ASN A 22 -7.19 10.12 11.06
C ASN A 22 -7.03 11.12 9.92
N SER A 23 -6.38 10.70 8.83
CA SER A 23 -6.20 11.54 7.63
C SER A 23 -7.52 11.79 6.90
N VAL A 24 -8.41 10.79 6.85
CA VAL A 24 -9.77 10.96 6.32
C VAL A 24 -10.56 11.94 7.19
N CYS A 25 -10.56 11.75 8.52
CA CYS A 25 -11.21 12.68 9.45
C CYS A 25 -10.71 14.11 9.28
N PHE A 26 -9.40 14.32 9.16
CA PHE A 26 -8.84 15.64 8.90
C PHE A 26 -9.35 16.25 7.58
N ALA A 27 -9.43 15.45 6.52
CA ALA A 27 -9.98 15.93 5.24
C ALA A 27 -11.46 16.32 5.36
N LEU A 28 -12.28 15.50 6.06
CA LEU A 28 -13.69 15.79 6.30
C LEU A 28 -13.87 17.08 7.10
N GLU A 29 -13.06 17.29 8.15
CA GLU A 29 -13.06 18.52 8.94
C GLU A 29 -12.81 19.75 8.08
N LYS A 30 -11.75 19.70 7.24
CA LYS A 30 -11.39 20.79 6.32
C LYS A 30 -12.45 21.10 5.29
N MET A 31 -13.28 20.12 4.94
CA MET A 31 -14.39 20.26 4.00
C MET A 31 -15.73 20.57 4.68
N ASN A 32 -15.77 20.69 6.00
CA ASN A 32 -17.00 20.85 6.80
C ASN A 32 -18.01 19.73 6.52
N LEU A 33 -17.55 18.50 6.32
CA LEU A 33 -18.38 17.33 6.13
C LEU A 33 -18.62 16.60 7.46
N PRO A 34 -19.76 15.89 7.62
CA PRO A 34 -20.05 15.14 8.84
C PRO A 34 -19.07 13.97 9.03
N PHE A 35 -18.78 13.67 10.30
CA PHE A 35 -17.94 12.53 10.67
C PHE A 35 -18.80 11.28 10.83
N PRO A 36 -18.60 10.23 10.03
CA PRO A 36 -19.15 8.91 10.29
C PRO A 36 -18.44 8.24 11.48
N ALA A 37 -18.95 7.09 11.92
CA ALA A 37 -18.20 6.26 12.87
C ALA A 37 -16.85 5.81 12.27
N ARG A 38 -15.84 5.64 13.11
CA ARG A 38 -14.48 5.29 12.62
C ARG A 38 -14.48 3.95 11.88
N GLU A 39 -15.31 3.03 12.32
CA GLU A 39 -15.49 1.70 11.71
C GLU A 39 -16.01 1.79 10.27
N ASP A 40 -16.84 2.79 9.97
CA ASP A 40 -17.36 3.03 8.62
C ASP A 40 -16.29 3.55 7.66
N LEU A 41 -15.15 4.03 8.18
CA LEU A 41 -14.02 4.51 7.40
C LEU A 41 -12.99 3.42 7.04
N LEU A 42 -13.10 2.22 7.62
CA LEU A 42 -12.21 1.09 7.28
C LEU A 42 -12.12 0.79 5.77
N PRO A 43 -13.20 0.93 4.97
CA PRO A 43 -13.11 0.74 3.52
C PRO A 43 -12.21 1.74 2.77
N PHE A 44 -11.69 2.80 3.44
CA PHE A 44 -10.68 3.70 2.86
C PHE A 44 -9.28 3.07 2.81
N ILE A 45 -9.06 1.98 3.54
CA ILE A 45 -7.77 1.29 3.55
C ILE A 45 -7.66 0.46 2.27
N GLY A 46 -6.71 0.78 1.41
CA GLY A 46 -6.38 0.05 0.19
C GLY A 46 -6.90 0.64 -1.13
N PRO A 47 -8.19 1.00 -1.28
CA PRO A 47 -8.68 1.58 -2.53
C PRO A 47 -8.11 2.98 -2.83
N PRO A 48 -8.16 3.43 -4.11
CA PRO A 48 -7.79 4.79 -4.48
C PRO A 48 -8.63 5.83 -3.73
N LEU A 49 -7.96 6.75 -3.04
CA LEU A 49 -8.61 7.75 -2.16
C LEU A 49 -9.68 8.59 -2.87
N LYS A 50 -9.41 9.02 -4.12
CA LYS A 50 -10.35 9.84 -4.89
C LYS A 50 -11.67 9.11 -5.12
N GLU A 51 -11.60 7.83 -5.48
CA GLU A 51 -12.79 6.98 -5.66
C GLU A 51 -13.52 6.76 -4.34
N SER A 52 -12.76 6.52 -3.26
CA SER A 52 -13.33 6.35 -1.92
C SER A 52 -14.09 7.60 -1.48
N PHE A 53 -13.51 8.79 -1.58
CA PHE A 53 -14.19 10.05 -1.25
C PHE A 53 -15.43 10.29 -2.11
N SER A 54 -15.34 10.08 -3.43
CA SER A 54 -16.48 10.21 -4.33
C SER A 54 -17.62 9.26 -3.96
N LYS A 55 -17.29 7.99 -3.73
CA LYS A 55 -18.28 6.95 -3.46
C LYS A 55 -18.93 7.09 -2.08
N PHE A 56 -18.15 7.33 -1.03
CA PHE A 56 -18.63 7.35 0.36
C PHE A 56 -19.36 8.64 0.72
N PHE A 57 -18.89 9.76 0.19
CA PHE A 57 -19.43 11.08 0.53
C PHE A 57 -20.18 11.74 -0.63
N HIS A 58 -20.36 11.01 -1.75
CA HIS A 58 -21.03 11.52 -2.97
C HIS A 58 -20.44 12.83 -3.49
N LEU A 59 -19.11 12.99 -3.33
CA LEU A 59 -18.41 14.18 -3.75
C LEU A 59 -18.25 14.24 -5.27
N SER A 60 -18.27 15.46 -5.80
CA SER A 60 -17.87 15.71 -7.19
C SER A 60 -16.41 15.32 -7.44
N GLU A 61 -16.02 15.24 -8.69
CA GLU A 61 -14.62 14.96 -9.05
C GLU A 61 -13.65 15.99 -8.47
N VAL A 62 -14.04 17.28 -8.51
CA VAL A 62 -13.25 18.39 -7.98
C VAL A 62 -13.15 18.31 -6.45
N ASP A 63 -14.27 18.08 -5.77
CA ASP A 63 -14.30 17.99 -4.31
C ASP A 63 -13.56 16.75 -3.80
N SER A 64 -13.66 15.63 -4.51
CA SER A 64 -12.90 14.42 -4.19
C SER A 64 -11.39 14.66 -4.30
N GLN A 65 -10.95 15.41 -5.33
CA GLN A 65 -9.56 15.79 -5.46
C GLN A 65 -9.10 16.75 -4.36
N GLN A 66 -9.97 17.66 -3.94
CA GLN A 66 -9.70 18.55 -2.80
C GLN A 66 -9.59 17.77 -1.48
N ALA A 67 -10.48 16.78 -1.26
CA ALA A 67 -10.42 15.90 -0.10
C ALA A 67 -9.09 15.11 -0.05
N VAL A 68 -8.64 14.57 -1.18
CA VAL A 68 -7.33 13.90 -1.28
C VAL A 68 -6.19 14.87 -0.94
N THR A 69 -6.29 16.14 -1.32
CA THR A 69 -5.28 17.15 -0.98
C THR A 69 -5.21 17.37 0.53
N PHE A 70 -6.35 17.53 1.20
CA PHE A 70 -6.40 17.65 2.66
C PHE A 70 -5.94 16.38 3.37
N TYR A 71 -6.37 15.21 2.90
CA TYR A 71 -5.88 13.93 3.40
C TYR A 71 -4.35 13.87 3.40
N ARG A 72 -3.72 14.21 2.26
CA ARG A 72 -2.27 14.16 2.11
C ARG A 72 -1.54 15.16 3.01
N GLN A 73 -2.16 16.31 3.37
CA GLN A 73 -1.57 17.28 4.30
C GLN A 73 -1.35 16.69 5.70
N TYR A 74 -2.28 15.87 6.18
CA TYR A 74 -2.15 15.18 7.46
C TYR A 74 -1.30 13.91 7.31
N PHE A 75 -1.64 13.08 6.32
CA PHE A 75 -1.02 11.77 6.13
C PHE A 75 0.50 11.88 5.99
N SER A 76 1.01 12.76 5.16
CA SER A 76 2.45 12.89 4.90
C SER A 76 3.28 13.34 6.10
N LYS A 77 2.67 13.95 7.11
CA LYS A 77 3.39 14.50 8.26
C LYS A 77 3.18 13.71 9.55
N ILE A 78 1.98 13.17 9.74
CA ILE A 78 1.55 12.52 10.98
C ILE A 78 1.02 11.12 10.69
N GLY A 79 -0.01 10.99 9.86
CA GLY A 79 -0.70 9.74 9.61
C GLY A 79 0.18 8.62 9.06
N LEU A 80 1.27 8.98 8.37
CA LEU A 80 2.26 8.03 7.88
C LEU A 80 2.88 7.21 9.02
N PHE A 81 3.08 7.84 10.19
CA PHE A 81 3.73 7.26 11.38
C PHE A 81 2.72 6.76 12.42
N GLU A 82 1.43 7.05 12.26
CA GLU A 82 0.34 6.40 12.99
C GLU A 82 0.07 5.01 12.41
N ASN A 83 1.07 4.15 12.52
CA ASN A 83 1.16 2.85 11.85
C ASN A 83 1.85 1.85 12.80
N GLN A 84 1.55 0.56 12.66
CA GLN A 84 2.11 -0.49 13.51
C GLN A 84 2.52 -1.68 12.64
N LEU A 85 3.59 -2.37 13.02
CA LEU A 85 3.93 -3.66 12.43
C LEU A 85 2.95 -4.74 12.91
N TYR A 86 2.57 -5.63 12.02
CA TYR A 86 1.97 -6.87 12.48
C TYR A 86 2.98 -7.71 13.26
N PRO A 87 2.52 -8.56 14.20
CA PRO A 87 3.39 -9.47 14.92
C PRO A 87 4.26 -10.30 13.97
N ASP A 88 5.50 -10.54 14.36
CA ASP A 88 6.47 -11.42 13.68
C ASP A 88 6.91 -11.01 12.26
N VAL A 89 6.53 -9.82 11.78
CA VAL A 89 6.95 -9.35 10.44
C VAL A 89 8.48 -9.32 10.31
N ILE A 90 9.19 -8.70 11.25
CA ILE A 90 10.65 -8.61 11.18
C ILE A 90 11.33 -9.99 11.22
N PRO A 91 10.99 -10.90 12.16
CA PRO A 91 11.49 -12.27 12.13
C PRO A 91 11.27 -12.97 10.79
N VAL A 92 10.05 -12.90 10.24
CA VAL A 92 9.72 -13.56 8.96
C VAL A 92 10.55 -12.99 7.80
N LEU A 93 10.67 -11.67 7.69
CA LEU A 93 11.50 -11.04 6.64
C LEU A 93 12.97 -11.44 6.78
N SER A 94 13.48 -11.49 8.02
CA SER A 94 14.84 -11.90 8.32
C SER A 94 15.11 -13.35 7.91
N ASP A 95 14.21 -14.28 8.28
CA ASP A 95 14.36 -15.71 7.96
C ASP A 95 14.28 -15.98 6.45
N LEU A 96 13.38 -15.29 5.75
CA LEU A 96 13.28 -15.39 4.29
C LEU A 96 14.54 -14.87 3.61
N SER A 97 15.06 -13.72 4.05
CA SER A 97 16.29 -13.14 3.55
C SER A 97 17.48 -14.07 3.82
N ALA A 98 17.62 -14.58 5.04
CA ALA A 98 18.67 -15.55 5.42
C ALA A 98 18.60 -16.84 4.61
N SER A 99 17.40 -17.25 4.19
CA SER A 99 17.17 -18.40 3.30
C SER A 99 17.47 -18.12 1.83
N GLY A 100 18.02 -16.93 1.50
CA GLY A 100 18.40 -16.54 0.15
C GLY A 100 17.23 -16.16 -0.75
N LYS A 101 16.05 -15.86 -0.20
CA LYS A 101 14.89 -15.37 -0.97
C LYS A 101 15.10 -13.92 -1.37
N LYS A 102 14.67 -13.57 -2.57
CA LYS A 102 14.55 -12.18 -2.99
C LYS A 102 13.24 -11.61 -2.48
N LEU A 103 13.29 -10.52 -1.71
CA LEU A 103 12.12 -9.86 -1.19
C LEU A 103 11.89 -8.56 -1.97
N ILE A 104 10.64 -8.33 -2.38
CA ILE A 104 10.22 -7.18 -3.16
C ILE A 104 8.99 -6.59 -2.47
N LEU A 105 8.94 -5.28 -2.31
CA LEU A 105 7.70 -4.60 -1.96
C LEU A 105 6.95 -4.24 -3.24
N ALA A 106 5.67 -4.61 -3.32
CA ALA A 106 4.76 -4.27 -4.42
C ALA A 106 3.42 -3.79 -3.86
N THR A 107 3.29 -2.49 -3.61
CA THR A 107 2.14 -1.90 -2.89
C THR A 107 1.41 -0.86 -3.71
N SER A 108 0.06 -0.81 -3.58
CA SER A 108 -0.76 0.27 -4.14
C SER A 108 -0.60 1.61 -3.38
N LYS A 109 0.13 1.62 -2.27
CA LYS A 109 0.53 2.85 -1.59
C LYS A 109 1.51 3.65 -2.47
N PRO A 110 1.45 4.99 -2.51
CA PRO A 110 2.46 5.79 -3.19
C PRO A 110 3.88 5.45 -2.72
N GLU A 111 4.77 5.18 -3.67
CA GLU A 111 6.12 4.66 -3.43
C GLU A 111 6.92 5.51 -2.44
N ILE A 112 6.83 6.83 -2.55
CA ILE A 112 7.49 7.76 -1.64
C ILE A 112 7.06 7.56 -0.17
N PHE A 113 5.80 7.23 0.07
CA PHE A 113 5.29 6.96 1.42
C PHE A 113 5.66 5.54 1.89
N ALA A 114 5.65 4.57 0.99
CA ALA A 114 6.09 3.22 1.30
C ALA A 114 7.55 3.20 1.76
N ILE A 115 8.44 3.91 1.06
CA ILE A 115 9.85 4.03 1.44
C ILE A 115 9.99 4.60 2.85
N GLN A 116 9.28 5.70 3.18
CA GLN A 116 9.35 6.32 4.51
C GLN A 116 8.86 5.40 5.63
N ILE A 117 7.81 4.59 5.37
CA ILE A 117 7.33 3.59 6.34
C ILE A 117 8.38 2.50 6.54
N LEU A 118 8.95 1.97 5.46
CA LEU A 118 10.01 0.96 5.57
C LEU A 118 11.23 1.48 6.32
N GLU A 119 11.61 2.73 6.12
CA GLU A 119 12.71 3.39 6.85
C GLU A 119 12.37 3.56 8.33
N HIS A 120 11.15 4.02 8.64
CA HIS A 120 10.68 4.20 10.01
C HIS A 120 10.75 2.89 10.82
N PHE A 121 10.34 1.78 10.22
CA PHE A 121 10.37 0.46 10.86
C PHE A 121 11.67 -0.32 10.65
N GLN A 122 12.68 0.29 10.03
CA GLN A 122 13.98 -0.35 9.74
C GLN A 122 13.86 -1.63 8.89
N MET A 123 12.87 -1.65 7.98
CA MET A 123 12.61 -2.80 7.09
C MET A 123 13.17 -2.64 5.69
N LYS A 124 13.62 -1.43 5.31
CA LYS A 124 14.00 -1.10 3.94
C LYS A 124 15.03 -2.05 3.36
N ASP A 125 16.02 -2.42 4.17
CA ASP A 125 17.16 -3.21 3.74
C ASP A 125 16.82 -4.69 3.47
N PHE A 126 15.64 -5.16 3.88
CA PHE A 126 15.16 -6.49 3.49
C PHE A 126 14.74 -6.54 2.01
N PHE A 127 14.34 -5.42 1.42
CA PHE A 127 13.75 -5.39 0.09
C PHE A 127 14.76 -4.99 -0.98
N GLN A 128 14.97 -5.88 -1.96
CA GLN A 128 15.83 -5.61 -3.11
C GLN A 128 15.22 -4.57 -4.04
N VAL A 129 13.88 -4.56 -4.16
CA VAL A 129 13.09 -3.61 -4.94
C VAL A 129 11.92 -3.13 -4.10
N ILE A 130 11.65 -1.83 -4.16
CA ILE A 130 10.48 -1.21 -3.56
C ILE A 130 9.70 -0.57 -4.71
N ALA A 131 8.54 -1.12 -5.02
CA ALA A 131 7.63 -0.61 -6.03
C ALA A 131 6.30 -0.21 -5.39
N GLY A 132 5.89 1.01 -5.63
CA GLY A 132 4.64 1.57 -5.17
C GLY A 132 3.84 2.23 -6.28
N ALA A 133 2.63 2.72 -5.98
CA ALA A 133 1.89 3.55 -6.90
C ALA A 133 2.62 4.87 -7.18
N SER A 134 2.41 5.44 -8.35
CA SER A 134 2.87 6.80 -8.66
C SER A 134 1.90 7.85 -8.10
N LEU A 135 2.43 9.02 -7.69
CA LEU A 135 1.59 10.10 -7.15
C LEU A 135 0.66 10.74 -8.18
N ASP A 136 1.02 10.66 -9.46
CA ASP A 136 0.24 11.17 -10.59
C ASP A 136 -0.89 10.21 -11.03
N GLY A 137 -0.91 8.98 -10.50
CA GLY A 137 -1.94 7.99 -10.76
C GLY A 137 -1.71 7.13 -12.01
N HIS A 138 -0.64 7.34 -12.78
CA HIS A 138 -0.36 6.52 -13.98
C HIS A 138 -0.08 5.06 -13.63
N ARG A 139 0.51 4.78 -12.47
CA ARG A 139 0.71 3.43 -11.91
C ARG A 139 -0.05 3.35 -10.60
N SER A 140 -1.30 2.91 -10.63
CA SER A 140 -2.17 2.82 -9.44
C SER A 140 -2.77 1.42 -9.24
N ALA A 141 -3.01 0.67 -10.32
CA ALA A 141 -3.51 -0.70 -10.22
C ALA A 141 -2.41 -1.65 -9.71
N LYS A 142 -2.78 -2.63 -8.89
CA LYS A 142 -1.82 -3.60 -8.35
C LYS A 142 -1.05 -4.34 -9.44
N ALA A 143 -1.69 -4.69 -10.55
CA ALA A 143 -1.02 -5.34 -11.67
C ALA A 143 0.10 -4.47 -12.27
N ASP A 144 -0.14 -3.15 -12.44
CA ASP A 144 0.88 -2.23 -12.97
C ASP A 144 2.05 -2.07 -12.00
N VAL A 145 1.77 -2.08 -10.69
CA VAL A 145 2.82 -2.03 -9.66
C VAL A 145 3.65 -3.32 -9.68
N ILE A 146 3.01 -4.48 -9.80
CA ILE A 146 3.73 -5.77 -9.90
C ILE A 146 4.57 -5.80 -11.17
N GLN A 147 4.03 -5.38 -12.32
CA GLN A 147 4.80 -5.29 -13.57
C GLN A 147 6.06 -4.45 -13.37
N HIS A 148 5.92 -3.27 -12.80
CA HIS A 148 7.05 -2.38 -12.52
C HIS A 148 8.07 -3.00 -11.57
N ALA A 149 7.61 -3.69 -10.52
CA ALA A 149 8.47 -4.40 -9.57
C ALA A 149 9.29 -5.50 -10.25
N LEU A 150 8.67 -6.29 -11.13
CA LEU A 150 9.33 -7.34 -11.89
C LEU A 150 10.37 -6.76 -12.86
N GLU A 151 10.05 -5.66 -13.54
CA GLU A 151 10.99 -4.96 -14.45
C GLU A 151 12.20 -4.43 -13.69
N MET A 152 12.00 -3.74 -12.55
CA MET A 152 13.10 -3.26 -11.70
C MET A 152 13.98 -4.39 -11.17
N ALA A 153 13.37 -5.52 -10.82
CA ALA A 153 14.07 -6.71 -10.33
C ALA A 153 14.69 -7.56 -11.46
N GLN A 154 14.43 -7.21 -12.73
CA GLN A 154 14.86 -7.97 -13.92
C GLN A 154 14.36 -9.43 -13.90
N ILE A 155 13.15 -9.64 -13.43
CA ILE A 155 12.52 -10.96 -13.35
C ILE A 155 11.65 -11.18 -14.60
N THR A 156 11.97 -12.22 -15.37
CA THR A 156 11.25 -12.63 -16.58
C THR A 156 10.47 -13.92 -16.39
N ASP A 157 10.90 -14.78 -15.46
CA ASP A 157 10.20 -16.01 -15.09
C ASP A 157 9.45 -15.80 -13.76
N THR A 158 8.14 -15.66 -13.85
CA THR A 158 7.25 -15.43 -12.71
C THR A 158 6.79 -16.71 -12.02
N GLY A 159 7.05 -17.89 -12.63
CA GLY A 159 6.65 -19.19 -12.06
C GLY A 159 7.32 -19.53 -10.71
N GLN A 160 8.36 -18.78 -10.31
CA GLN A 160 9.01 -18.91 -9.02
C GLN A 160 8.74 -17.70 -8.10
N CYS A 161 7.75 -16.89 -8.44
CA CYS A 161 7.33 -15.74 -7.65
C CYS A 161 6.04 -16.03 -6.88
N LEU A 162 5.95 -15.49 -5.67
CA LEU A 162 4.76 -15.54 -4.82
C LEU A 162 4.39 -14.13 -4.41
N MET A 163 3.11 -13.73 -4.60
CA MET A 163 2.57 -12.50 -4.03
C MET A 163 1.92 -12.78 -2.68
N VAL A 164 2.27 -12.02 -1.67
CA VAL A 164 1.67 -12.04 -0.33
C VAL A 164 0.95 -10.71 -0.12
N GLY A 165 -0.36 -10.77 0.13
CA GLY A 165 -1.21 -9.59 0.32
C GLY A 165 -2.54 -9.96 0.97
N ASP A 166 -3.28 -8.98 1.46
CA ASP A 166 -4.55 -9.17 2.20
C ASP A 166 -5.78 -8.85 1.34
N ARG A 167 -5.59 -8.37 0.11
CA ARG A 167 -6.68 -7.90 -0.74
C ARG A 167 -6.84 -8.73 -2.02
N LYS A 168 -8.08 -8.75 -2.53
CA LYS A 168 -8.37 -9.36 -3.83
C LYS A 168 -7.50 -8.81 -4.97
N HIS A 169 -7.10 -7.54 -4.88
CA HIS A 169 -6.26 -6.89 -5.88
C HIS A 169 -4.87 -7.49 -5.95
N ASP A 170 -4.33 -8.01 -4.84
CA ASP A 170 -3.06 -8.71 -4.80
C ASP A 170 -3.15 -10.02 -5.58
N ILE A 171 -4.24 -10.77 -5.35
CA ILE A 171 -4.53 -12.03 -6.06
C ILE A 171 -4.76 -11.77 -7.56
N GLU A 172 -5.57 -10.76 -7.89
CA GLU A 172 -5.85 -10.39 -9.28
C GLU A 172 -4.59 -9.92 -10.02
N GLY A 173 -3.76 -9.11 -9.34
CA GLY A 173 -2.48 -8.65 -9.86
C GLY A 173 -1.48 -9.78 -10.06
N ALA A 174 -1.36 -10.70 -9.10
CA ALA A 174 -0.51 -11.88 -9.23
C ALA A 174 -0.94 -12.76 -10.42
N LYS A 175 -2.25 -13.05 -10.54
CA LYS A 175 -2.80 -13.82 -11.66
C LYS A 175 -2.54 -13.19 -13.02
N ALA A 176 -2.61 -11.85 -13.13
CA ALA A 176 -2.32 -11.14 -14.38
C ALA A 176 -0.87 -11.38 -14.85
N HIS A 177 0.04 -11.70 -13.92
CA HIS A 177 1.45 -12.00 -14.19
C HIS A 177 1.78 -13.49 -14.05
N GLN A 178 0.78 -14.38 -14.02
CA GLN A 178 0.98 -15.83 -13.90
C GLN A 178 1.79 -16.24 -12.66
N MET A 179 1.62 -15.50 -11.57
CA MET A 179 2.23 -15.74 -10.27
C MET A 179 1.24 -16.41 -9.32
N ASP A 180 1.76 -17.19 -8.38
CA ASP A 180 0.98 -17.65 -7.24
C ASP A 180 0.75 -16.52 -6.20
N SER A 181 -0.31 -16.66 -5.36
CA SER A 181 -0.65 -15.72 -4.30
C SER A 181 -1.29 -16.41 -3.10
#